data_4b1d7df7a898e2cfe1974d9d9511db6a
#
_entry.id   4b1d7df7a898e2cfe1974d9d9511db6a
#
_cell.length_a   1.000
_cell.length_b   1.000
_cell.length_c   1.000
_cell.angle_alpha   90.00
_cell.angle_beta   90.00
_cell.angle_gamma   90.00
#
_symmetry.space_group_name_H-M   'P 1'
#
loop_
_entity.id
_entity.type
_entity.pdbx_description
1 polymer ?
#
loop_
_entity_poly.entity_id
_entity_poly.type
_entity_poly.pdbx_seq_one_letter_code
_entity_poly.pdbx_strand_id
1 'polypeptide(L)'
;MGRSSIDLYSNDVGAPFPEITSFAAYVGGSPTNISVGGRRLGLRSALLTGLGEDPVGDFILKFLNDEGVDTTYTVRKPGFRSSAVVLGIEPPDKFPLVYYRENCADIQLNIDDVLAAPIADSKVFQFAGTNLSREPSRSATMFAAELARRAGTEVVLDIDFRPDQWHDPRAFGVAMRAVLPLVDIVIGTEDEINASMLTDPAQMRLTHSQISDTRVAGDVQDAIARILAMGP
;
A
#
# COMPACT_ATOMS: atom_id res chain seq x y z
N MET A 1 -0.23 -8.19 -3.18
CA MET A 1 -1.30 -7.47 -3.94
C MET A 1 -1.31 -6.01 -3.53
N GLY A 2 -1.43 -5.09 -4.50
CA GLY A 2 -1.70 -3.68 -4.22
C GLY A 2 -0.98 -2.68 -5.09
N ARG A 3 -0.72 -1.49 -4.55
CA ARG A 3 -0.20 -0.34 -5.27
C ARG A 3 1.22 -0.57 -5.80
N SER A 4 1.43 -0.12 -7.03
CA SER A 4 2.75 0.14 -7.61
C SER A 4 2.73 1.53 -8.23
N SER A 5 3.75 2.35 -7.98
CA SER A 5 3.80 3.75 -8.42
C SER A 5 5.17 4.12 -8.98
N ILE A 6 5.21 5.14 -9.84
CA ILE A 6 6.45 5.87 -10.06
C ILE A 6 6.65 6.84 -8.89
N ASP A 7 7.82 6.79 -8.27
CA ASP A 7 8.18 7.68 -7.17
C ASP A 7 9.29 8.63 -7.64
N LEU A 8 8.97 9.91 -7.66
CA LEU A 8 9.87 10.99 -8.06
C LEU A 8 10.48 11.63 -6.82
N TYR A 9 11.74 11.33 -6.55
CA TYR A 9 12.50 11.84 -5.41
C TYR A 9 13.36 13.02 -5.83
N SER A 10 13.28 14.12 -5.06
CA SER A 10 14.10 15.31 -5.32
C SER A 10 15.60 15.00 -5.33
N ASN A 11 16.29 15.48 -6.36
CA ASN A 11 17.75 15.52 -6.36
C ASN A 11 18.31 16.69 -5.56
N ASP A 12 17.48 17.71 -5.28
CA ASP A 12 17.85 18.93 -4.58
C ASP A 12 17.60 18.75 -3.06
N VAL A 13 18.46 17.93 -2.42
CA VAL A 13 18.36 17.61 -0.98
C VAL A 13 18.50 18.86 -0.14
N GLY A 14 17.52 19.13 0.72
CA GLY A 14 17.46 20.30 1.59
C GLY A 14 16.76 21.52 0.98
N ALA A 15 16.42 21.49 -0.31
CA ALA A 15 15.66 22.57 -0.93
C ALA A 15 14.19 22.52 -0.49
N PRO A 16 13.56 23.69 -0.19
CA PRO A 16 12.11 23.76 -0.05
C PRO A 16 11.40 23.27 -1.31
N PHE A 17 10.25 22.59 -1.15
CA PHE A 17 9.56 21.94 -2.26
C PHE A 17 9.35 22.84 -3.51
N PRO A 18 8.98 24.15 -3.37
CA PRO A 18 8.86 25.04 -4.54
C PRO A 18 10.16 25.37 -5.27
N GLU A 19 11.31 25.09 -4.68
CA GLU A 19 12.64 25.39 -5.23
C GLU A 19 13.31 24.16 -5.88
N ILE A 20 12.64 23.00 -5.84
CA ILE A 20 13.15 21.77 -6.46
C ILE A 20 13.18 21.93 -7.98
N THR A 21 14.32 21.62 -8.58
CA THR A 21 14.55 21.77 -10.04
C THR A 21 14.58 20.44 -10.78
N SER A 22 14.82 19.32 -10.07
CA SER A 22 14.91 18.00 -10.71
C SER A 22 14.57 16.85 -9.77
N PHE A 23 14.15 15.72 -10.36
CA PHE A 23 13.77 14.51 -9.65
C PHE A 23 14.43 13.28 -10.28
N ALA A 24 14.78 12.31 -9.45
CA ALA A 24 15.12 10.96 -9.87
C ALA A 24 13.87 10.07 -9.81
N ALA A 25 13.69 9.20 -10.79
CA ALA A 25 12.54 8.30 -10.88
C ALA A 25 12.88 6.91 -10.34
N TYR A 26 12.04 6.41 -9.47
CA TYR A 26 12.08 5.08 -8.88
C TYR A 26 10.73 4.39 -9.01
N VAL A 27 10.66 3.10 -8.68
CA VAL A 27 9.39 2.39 -8.53
C VAL A 27 9.16 2.13 -7.05
N GLY A 28 7.97 2.49 -6.57
CA GLY A 28 7.60 2.37 -5.18
C GLY A 28 6.23 1.71 -4.97
N GLY A 29 5.79 1.76 -3.72
CA GLY A 29 4.59 1.08 -3.23
C GLY A 29 4.96 -0.11 -2.35
N SER A 30 4.37 -0.22 -1.15
CA SER A 30 4.67 -1.30 -0.20
C SER A 30 4.59 -2.68 -0.85
N PRO A 31 3.50 -3.09 -1.56
CA PRO A 31 3.44 -4.40 -2.19
C PRO A 31 4.52 -4.61 -3.27
N THR A 32 4.90 -3.56 -3.98
CA THR A 32 5.99 -3.61 -4.96
C THR A 32 7.33 -3.87 -4.27
N ASN A 33 7.63 -3.12 -3.21
CA ASN A 33 8.87 -3.25 -2.46
C ASN A 33 9.01 -4.64 -1.83
N ILE A 34 7.91 -5.19 -1.31
CA ILE A 34 7.87 -6.55 -0.74
C ILE A 34 8.08 -7.60 -1.83
N SER A 35 7.45 -7.44 -3.00
CA SER A 35 7.62 -8.37 -4.12
C SER A 35 9.05 -8.40 -4.64
N VAL A 36 9.67 -7.23 -4.81
CA VAL A 36 11.08 -7.09 -5.24
C VAL A 36 12.02 -7.59 -4.16
N GLY A 37 11.81 -7.21 -2.89
CA GLY A 37 12.59 -7.69 -1.76
C GLY A 37 12.57 -9.21 -1.64
N GLY A 38 11.40 -9.82 -1.78
CA GLY A 38 11.24 -11.27 -1.82
C GLY A 38 12.05 -11.92 -2.95
N ARG A 39 12.01 -11.34 -4.16
CA ARG A 39 12.83 -11.82 -5.29
C ARG A 39 14.33 -11.75 -5.01
N ARG A 40 14.80 -10.61 -4.49
CA ARG A 40 16.21 -10.41 -4.13
C ARG A 40 16.70 -11.36 -3.05
N LEU A 41 15.77 -11.82 -2.17
CA LEU A 41 16.03 -12.84 -1.15
C LEU A 41 15.86 -14.29 -1.67
N GLY A 42 15.62 -14.48 -2.97
CA GLY A 42 15.53 -15.81 -3.60
C GLY A 42 14.14 -16.45 -3.58
N LEU A 43 13.11 -15.74 -3.13
CA LEU A 43 11.74 -16.26 -3.17
C LEU A 43 11.13 -16.15 -4.59
N ARG A 44 10.18 -17.01 -4.89
CA ARG A 44 9.28 -16.82 -6.04
C ARG A 44 8.22 -15.81 -5.64
N SER A 45 8.18 -14.67 -6.31
CA SER A 45 7.27 -13.57 -6.01
C SER A 45 6.54 -13.12 -7.26
N ALA A 46 5.23 -12.91 -7.12
CA ALA A 46 4.35 -12.30 -8.12
C ALA A 46 3.73 -11.03 -7.55
N LEU A 47 3.37 -10.09 -8.41
CA LEU A 47 2.67 -8.87 -8.00
C LEU A 47 1.33 -8.75 -8.73
N LEU A 48 0.23 -8.87 -7.98
CA LEU A 48 -1.10 -8.49 -8.43
C LEU A 48 -1.28 -6.97 -8.22
N THR A 49 -1.22 -6.20 -9.31
CA THR A 49 -1.40 -4.75 -9.32
C THR A 49 -2.08 -4.30 -10.61
N GLY A 50 -2.69 -3.12 -10.60
CA GLY A 50 -3.22 -2.46 -11.79
C GLY A 50 -2.28 -1.35 -12.26
N LEU A 51 -1.97 -1.34 -13.56
CA LEU A 51 -1.21 -0.30 -14.24
C LEU A 51 -2.03 0.31 -15.37
N GLY A 52 -1.87 1.60 -15.59
CA GLY A 52 -2.45 2.27 -16.76
C GLY A 52 -1.79 1.84 -18.07
N GLU A 53 -2.48 2.04 -19.17
CA GLU A 53 -1.91 1.97 -20.52
C GLU A 53 -1.19 3.29 -20.82
N ASP A 54 -0.13 3.58 -20.05
CA ASP A 54 0.63 4.83 -20.11
C ASP A 54 2.14 4.58 -19.91
N PRO A 55 3.01 5.54 -20.29
CA PRO A 55 4.46 5.38 -20.13
C PRO A 55 4.92 5.14 -18.70
N VAL A 56 4.17 5.59 -17.69
CA VAL A 56 4.47 5.32 -16.26
C VAL A 56 4.24 3.85 -15.96
N GLY A 57 3.13 3.27 -16.46
CA GLY A 57 2.87 1.84 -16.34
C GLY A 57 3.93 0.99 -17.03
N ASP A 58 4.45 1.44 -18.19
CA ASP A 58 5.54 0.75 -18.91
C ASP A 58 6.85 0.82 -18.11
N PHE A 59 7.15 1.97 -17.50
CA PHE A 59 8.31 2.14 -16.62
C PHE A 59 8.25 1.18 -15.43
N ILE A 60 7.11 1.09 -14.76
CA ILE A 60 6.91 0.20 -13.62
C ILE A 60 7.04 -1.27 -14.05
N LEU A 61 6.37 -1.65 -15.14
CA LEU A 61 6.39 -3.03 -15.63
C LEU A 61 7.81 -3.47 -16.02
N LYS A 62 8.56 -2.57 -16.71
CA LYS A 62 9.96 -2.85 -17.05
C LYS A 62 10.78 -3.11 -15.78
N PHE A 63 10.67 -2.26 -14.77
CA PHE A 63 11.39 -2.42 -13.51
C PHE A 63 11.07 -3.76 -12.84
N LEU A 64 9.78 -4.14 -12.73
CA LEU A 64 9.37 -5.40 -12.13
C LEU A 64 9.95 -6.61 -12.87
N ASN A 65 9.96 -6.56 -14.21
CA ASN A 65 10.55 -7.60 -15.04
C ASN A 65 12.08 -7.70 -14.85
N ASP A 66 12.78 -6.55 -14.80
CA ASP A 66 14.22 -6.51 -14.57
C ASP A 66 14.59 -7.10 -13.19
N GLU A 67 13.75 -6.91 -12.17
CA GLU A 67 13.90 -7.51 -10.83
C GLU A 67 13.45 -8.98 -10.76
N GLY A 68 12.89 -9.52 -11.85
CA GLY A 68 12.44 -10.91 -11.96
C GLY A 68 11.18 -11.22 -11.14
N VAL A 69 10.37 -10.22 -10.81
CA VAL A 69 9.02 -10.41 -10.25
C VAL A 69 8.13 -11.00 -11.34
N ASP A 70 7.31 -11.99 -10.99
CA ASP A 70 6.30 -12.49 -11.93
C ASP A 70 5.20 -11.44 -12.14
N THR A 71 5.14 -10.90 -13.35
CA THR A 71 4.22 -9.84 -13.76
C THR A 71 2.99 -10.36 -14.51
N THR A 72 2.79 -11.68 -14.56
CA THR A 72 1.62 -12.30 -15.21
C THR A 72 0.29 -11.74 -14.69
N TYR A 73 0.26 -11.35 -13.42
CA TYR A 73 -0.91 -10.81 -12.72
C TYR A 73 -0.87 -9.28 -12.58
N THR A 74 0.02 -8.62 -13.30
CA THR A 74 0.05 -7.16 -13.41
C THR A 74 -0.91 -6.73 -14.52
N VAL A 75 -2.09 -6.24 -14.12
CA VAL A 75 -3.22 -6.02 -15.04
C VAL A 75 -3.16 -4.62 -15.63
N ARG A 76 -3.32 -4.49 -16.94
CA ARG A 76 -3.54 -3.19 -17.60
C ARG A 76 -4.99 -2.76 -17.45
N LYS A 77 -5.22 -1.52 -17.02
CA LYS A 77 -6.55 -0.93 -16.81
C LYS A 77 -6.76 0.22 -17.79
N PRO A 78 -7.40 -0.03 -18.97
CA PRO A 78 -7.65 1.00 -19.98
C PRO A 78 -8.45 2.17 -19.41
N GLY A 79 -8.07 3.39 -19.78
CA GLY A 79 -8.75 4.62 -19.33
C GLY A 79 -8.33 5.12 -17.94
N PHE A 80 -7.51 4.35 -17.19
CA PHE A 80 -6.99 4.75 -15.90
C PHE A 80 -5.48 5.03 -15.97
N ARG A 81 -4.99 5.92 -15.11
CA ARG A 81 -3.57 6.28 -15.02
C ARG A 81 -2.84 5.39 -14.01
N SER A 82 -1.56 5.15 -14.27
CA SER A 82 -0.67 4.61 -13.23
C SER A 82 -0.47 5.65 -12.13
N SER A 83 -0.30 5.20 -10.88
CA SER A 83 -0.10 6.10 -9.75
C SER A 83 1.31 6.68 -9.71
N ALA A 84 1.43 7.88 -9.12
CA ALA A 84 2.70 8.58 -8.97
C ALA A 84 2.82 9.19 -7.58
N VAL A 85 4.06 9.34 -7.11
CA VAL A 85 4.41 10.04 -5.89
C VAL A 85 5.49 11.06 -6.20
N VAL A 86 5.38 12.25 -5.66
CA VAL A 86 6.43 13.28 -5.73
C VAL A 86 6.88 13.59 -4.32
N LEU A 87 8.18 13.53 -4.04
CA LEU A 87 8.75 13.64 -2.72
C LEU A 87 9.92 14.63 -2.71
N GLY A 88 9.82 15.62 -1.81
CA GLY A 88 10.93 16.48 -1.41
C GLY A 88 11.74 15.85 -0.28
N ILE A 89 13.00 16.21 -0.17
CA ILE A 89 13.91 15.71 0.87
C ILE A 89 14.48 16.91 1.62
N GLU A 90 13.90 17.25 2.77
CA GLU A 90 14.32 18.32 3.66
C GLU A 90 14.82 17.74 5.00
N PRO A 91 16.08 17.26 5.10
CA PRO A 91 16.61 16.69 6.32
C PRO A 91 16.55 17.68 7.51
N PRO A 92 16.51 17.18 8.79
CA PRO A 92 16.67 15.78 9.14
C PRO A 92 15.39 14.95 9.09
N ASP A 93 14.20 15.56 9.13
CA ASP A 93 12.94 14.87 9.44
C ASP A 93 11.74 15.33 8.58
N LYS A 94 11.98 16.15 7.55
CA LYS A 94 10.94 16.73 6.72
C LYS A 94 11.00 16.18 5.29
N PHE A 95 9.94 15.46 4.89
CA PHE A 95 9.85 14.78 3.61
C PHE A 95 8.48 15.08 2.96
N PRO A 96 8.27 16.32 2.43
CA PRO A 96 7.01 16.70 1.80
C PRO A 96 6.71 15.77 0.62
N LEU A 97 5.51 15.17 0.66
CA LEU A 97 5.13 14.13 -0.27
C LEU A 97 3.71 14.37 -0.79
N VAL A 98 3.51 14.18 -2.08
CA VAL A 98 2.20 14.25 -2.73
C VAL A 98 1.92 12.93 -3.45
N TYR A 99 0.77 12.32 -3.14
CA TYR A 99 0.26 11.15 -3.85
C TYR A 99 -0.68 11.57 -4.98
N TYR A 100 -0.33 11.19 -6.21
CA TYR A 100 -1.21 11.27 -7.36
C TYR A 100 -1.84 9.88 -7.59
N ARG A 101 -2.83 9.55 -6.75
CA ARG A 101 -3.47 8.22 -6.76
C ARG A 101 -5.00 8.30 -6.92
N GLU A 102 -5.56 9.46 -7.20
CA GLU A 102 -7.00 9.58 -7.42
C GLU A 102 -7.41 8.84 -8.69
N ASN A 103 -8.33 7.89 -8.53
CA ASN A 103 -8.87 7.09 -9.63
C ASN A 103 -7.80 6.39 -10.49
N CYS A 104 -6.69 5.97 -9.88
CA CYS A 104 -5.61 5.27 -10.58
C CYS A 104 -5.94 3.79 -10.84
N ALA A 105 -5.17 3.19 -11.73
CA ALA A 105 -5.34 1.81 -12.21
C ALA A 105 -5.28 0.77 -11.10
N ASP A 106 -4.44 0.95 -10.08
CA ASP A 106 -4.32 0.03 -8.95
C ASP A 106 -5.58 0.00 -8.06
N ILE A 107 -6.35 1.09 -8.02
CA ILE A 107 -7.66 1.14 -7.34
C ILE A 107 -8.73 0.36 -8.12
N GLN A 108 -8.52 0.12 -9.42
CA GLN A 108 -9.45 -0.61 -10.29
C GLN A 108 -9.26 -2.13 -10.28
N LEU A 109 -8.44 -2.66 -9.38
CA LEU A 109 -8.40 -4.10 -9.16
C LEU A 109 -9.76 -4.59 -8.69
N ASN A 110 -10.25 -5.66 -9.32
CA ASN A 110 -11.56 -6.23 -9.04
C ASN A 110 -11.47 -7.73 -8.72
N ILE A 111 -12.59 -8.36 -8.44
CA ILE A 111 -12.65 -9.77 -8.05
C ILE A 111 -12.18 -10.71 -9.19
N ASP A 112 -12.43 -10.36 -10.45
CA ASP A 112 -11.98 -11.18 -11.59
C ASP A 112 -10.46 -11.19 -11.71
N ASP A 113 -9.79 -10.05 -11.42
CA ASP A 113 -8.31 -9.97 -11.36
C ASP A 113 -7.76 -10.88 -10.24
N VAL A 114 -8.46 -10.97 -9.11
CA VAL A 114 -8.10 -11.84 -7.98
C VAL A 114 -8.26 -13.30 -8.36
N LEU A 115 -9.35 -13.67 -9.01
CA LEU A 115 -9.61 -15.05 -9.45
C LEU A 115 -8.62 -15.54 -10.51
N ALA A 116 -8.03 -14.64 -11.28
CA ALA A 116 -6.97 -14.96 -12.25
C ALA A 116 -5.60 -15.21 -11.59
N ALA A 117 -5.40 -14.78 -10.34
CA ALA A 117 -4.12 -14.88 -9.63
C ALA A 117 -4.07 -16.16 -8.76
N PRO A 118 -2.88 -16.82 -8.62
CA PRO A 118 -2.73 -18.10 -7.92
C PRO A 118 -2.65 -17.92 -6.39
N ILE A 119 -3.59 -17.19 -5.80
CA ILE A 119 -3.59 -16.87 -4.37
C ILE A 119 -3.70 -18.15 -3.53
N ALA A 120 -4.61 -19.05 -3.92
CA ALA A 120 -4.84 -20.30 -3.22
C ALA A 120 -3.66 -21.30 -3.33
N ASP A 121 -2.81 -21.15 -4.35
CA ASP A 121 -1.63 -21.99 -4.57
C ASP A 121 -0.34 -21.35 -3.99
N SER A 122 -0.47 -20.17 -3.42
CA SER A 122 0.64 -19.44 -2.81
C SER A 122 0.88 -19.90 -1.37
N LYS A 123 2.13 -19.77 -0.88
CA LYS A 123 2.44 -19.99 0.54
C LYS A 123 2.05 -18.78 1.39
N VAL A 124 2.20 -17.60 0.82
CA VAL A 124 1.92 -16.31 1.49
C VAL A 124 1.16 -15.41 0.53
N PHE A 125 0.09 -14.81 1.00
CA PHE A 125 -0.61 -13.71 0.37
C PHE A 125 -0.40 -12.45 1.20
N GLN A 126 0.26 -11.43 0.60
CA GLN A 126 0.48 -10.15 1.26
C GLN A 126 -0.30 -9.04 0.56
N PHE A 127 -0.89 -8.14 1.36
CA PHE A 127 -1.51 -6.92 0.87
C PHE A 127 -1.26 -5.74 1.80
N ALA A 128 -1.48 -4.51 1.29
CA ALA A 128 -1.34 -3.28 2.06
C ALA A 128 -2.71 -2.65 2.37
N GLY A 129 -2.81 -2.00 3.52
CA GLY A 129 -4.04 -1.32 3.96
C GLY A 129 -4.50 -0.22 3.02
N THR A 130 -3.58 0.40 2.26
CA THR A 130 -3.93 1.36 1.20
C THR A 130 -4.85 0.79 0.12
N ASN A 131 -4.87 -0.54 -0.07
CA ASN A 131 -5.79 -1.20 -1.01
C ASN A 131 -7.25 -1.14 -0.56
N LEU A 132 -7.48 -0.98 0.74
CA LEU A 132 -8.82 -0.95 1.33
C LEU A 132 -9.44 0.44 1.30
N SER A 133 -8.74 1.44 0.75
CA SER A 133 -9.19 2.84 0.79
C SER A 133 -10.38 3.13 -0.12
N ARG A 134 -10.50 2.45 -1.25
CA ARG A 134 -11.54 2.70 -2.27
C ARG A 134 -11.99 1.42 -2.97
N GLU A 135 -13.21 1.44 -3.47
CA GLU A 135 -13.74 0.42 -4.39
C GLU A 135 -13.23 0.64 -5.82
N PRO A 136 -13.10 -0.42 -6.63
CA PRO A 136 -13.39 -1.83 -6.33
C PRO A 136 -12.24 -2.58 -5.62
N SER A 137 -11.06 -1.96 -5.48
CA SER A 137 -9.88 -2.58 -4.86
C SER A 137 -10.14 -3.09 -3.44
N ARG A 138 -10.96 -2.38 -2.63
CA ARG A 138 -11.33 -2.83 -1.28
C ARG A 138 -12.00 -4.19 -1.30
N SER A 139 -13.11 -4.33 -2.05
CA SER A 139 -13.84 -5.60 -2.15
C SER A 139 -12.97 -6.71 -2.73
N ALA A 140 -12.16 -6.40 -3.74
CA ALA A 140 -11.22 -7.35 -4.33
C ALA A 140 -10.17 -7.83 -3.31
N THR A 141 -9.61 -6.92 -2.50
CA THR A 141 -8.60 -7.27 -1.49
C THR A 141 -9.19 -8.11 -0.36
N MET A 142 -10.38 -7.77 0.11
CA MET A 142 -11.09 -8.58 1.12
C MET A 142 -11.40 -9.97 0.60
N PHE A 143 -11.89 -10.07 -0.64
CA PHE A 143 -12.16 -11.37 -1.29
C PHE A 143 -10.87 -12.20 -1.46
N ALA A 144 -9.74 -11.55 -1.81
CA ALA A 144 -8.45 -12.21 -1.91
C ALA A 144 -7.97 -12.78 -0.57
N ALA A 145 -8.16 -12.03 0.52
CA ALA A 145 -7.84 -12.49 1.87
C ALA A 145 -8.74 -13.67 2.30
N GLU A 146 -10.05 -13.61 1.98
CA GLU A 146 -10.96 -14.75 2.22
C GLU A 146 -10.52 -16.00 1.42
N LEU A 147 -10.14 -15.85 0.15
CA LEU A 147 -9.69 -16.94 -0.70
C LEU A 147 -8.41 -17.56 -0.13
N ALA A 148 -7.43 -16.74 0.24
CA ALA A 148 -6.18 -17.16 0.88
C ALA A 148 -6.46 -17.97 2.17
N ARG A 149 -7.28 -17.41 3.06
CA ARG A 149 -7.64 -18.04 4.34
C ARG A 149 -8.30 -19.42 4.14
N ARG A 150 -9.26 -19.52 3.20
CA ARG A 150 -9.91 -20.80 2.88
C ARG A 150 -8.97 -21.85 2.32
N ALA A 151 -7.93 -21.41 1.60
CA ALA A 151 -6.92 -22.30 1.02
C ALA A 151 -5.80 -22.69 2.02
N GLY A 152 -5.74 -22.07 3.19
CA GLY A 152 -4.64 -22.23 4.15
C GLY A 152 -3.36 -21.51 3.75
N THR A 153 -3.47 -20.50 2.88
CA THR A 153 -2.39 -19.58 2.53
C THR A 153 -2.21 -18.58 3.67
N GLU A 154 -0.98 -18.37 4.12
CA GLU A 154 -0.63 -17.38 5.16
C GLU A 154 -0.96 -15.97 4.69
N VAL A 155 -1.72 -15.22 5.46
CA VAL A 155 -2.16 -13.86 5.10
C VAL A 155 -1.38 -12.82 5.89
N VAL A 156 -0.65 -11.95 5.19
CA VAL A 156 0.18 -10.89 5.77
C VAL A 156 -0.40 -9.52 5.38
N LEU A 157 -0.66 -8.69 6.37
CA LEU A 157 -1.10 -7.31 6.22
C LEU A 157 0.03 -6.35 6.59
N ASP A 158 0.43 -5.49 5.64
CA ASP A 158 1.13 -4.25 5.93
C ASP A 158 0.08 -3.14 6.12
N ILE A 159 0.03 -2.56 7.31
CA ILE A 159 -1.01 -1.59 7.68
C ILE A 159 -1.00 -0.38 6.73
N ASP A 160 0.16 0.17 6.40
CA ASP A 160 0.40 1.24 5.41
C ASP A 160 -0.68 2.35 5.48
N PHE A 161 -0.84 2.97 6.65
CA PHE A 161 -1.81 4.04 6.86
C PHE A 161 -1.38 5.33 6.16
N ARG A 162 -2.23 5.83 5.24
CA ARG A 162 -2.04 7.09 4.52
C ARG A 162 -3.34 7.91 4.63
N PRO A 163 -3.42 8.87 5.56
CA PRO A 163 -4.68 9.57 5.88
C PRO A 163 -5.32 10.28 4.69
N ASP A 164 -4.52 10.83 3.77
CA ASP A 164 -4.97 11.50 2.54
C ASP A 164 -5.76 10.60 1.57
N GLN A 165 -5.64 9.29 1.72
CA GLN A 165 -6.35 8.33 0.87
C GLN A 165 -7.73 7.94 1.42
N TRP A 166 -8.10 8.47 2.57
CA TRP A 166 -9.37 8.19 3.24
C TRP A 166 -10.20 9.47 3.36
N HIS A 167 -11.49 9.37 3.08
CA HIS A 167 -12.42 10.50 3.26
C HIS A 167 -12.62 10.86 4.74
N ASP A 168 -12.38 9.92 5.62
CA ASP A 168 -12.39 10.04 7.07
C ASP A 168 -11.37 9.05 7.64
N PRO A 169 -10.43 9.46 8.49
CA PRO A 169 -9.42 8.56 9.05
C PRO A 169 -10.02 7.41 9.87
N ARG A 170 -11.21 7.59 10.44
CA ARG A 170 -11.94 6.51 11.14
C ARG A 170 -12.38 5.39 10.19
N ALA A 171 -12.61 5.71 8.91
CA ALA A 171 -12.94 4.70 7.90
C ALA A 171 -11.79 3.71 7.68
N PHE A 172 -10.53 4.15 7.87
CA PHE A 172 -9.39 3.24 7.91
C PHE A 172 -9.53 2.22 9.03
N GLY A 173 -9.75 2.65 10.27
CA GLY A 173 -9.93 1.75 11.41
C GLY A 173 -11.11 0.77 11.20
N VAL A 174 -12.21 1.23 10.59
CA VAL A 174 -13.33 0.34 10.24
C VAL A 174 -12.89 -0.74 9.25
N ALA A 175 -12.18 -0.37 8.18
CA ALA A 175 -11.71 -1.32 7.18
C ALA A 175 -10.69 -2.32 7.76
N MET A 176 -9.77 -1.84 8.62
CA MET A 176 -8.81 -2.71 9.32
C MET A 176 -9.53 -3.75 10.17
N ARG A 177 -10.42 -3.32 11.06
CA ARG A 177 -11.18 -4.25 11.93
C ARG A 177 -12.04 -5.25 11.15
N ALA A 178 -12.47 -4.90 9.95
CA ALA A 178 -13.21 -5.81 9.09
C ALA A 178 -12.33 -6.90 8.45
N VAL A 179 -11.06 -6.61 8.15
CA VAL A 179 -10.16 -7.55 7.48
C VAL A 179 -9.29 -8.35 8.45
N LEU A 180 -9.02 -7.85 9.65
CA LEU A 180 -8.17 -8.51 10.66
C LEU A 180 -8.53 -9.98 10.93
N PRO A 181 -9.82 -10.40 10.98
CA PRO A 181 -10.17 -11.82 11.15
C PRO A 181 -9.67 -12.76 10.04
N LEU A 182 -9.22 -12.20 8.92
CA LEU A 182 -8.69 -12.94 7.77
C LEU A 182 -7.16 -12.94 7.72
N VAL A 183 -6.49 -12.27 8.66
CA VAL A 183 -5.04 -12.01 8.66
C VAL A 183 -4.36 -12.91 9.70
N ASP A 184 -3.16 -13.41 9.37
CA ASP A 184 -2.32 -14.19 10.28
C ASP A 184 -1.17 -13.35 10.85
N ILE A 185 -0.63 -12.41 10.06
CA ILE A 185 0.49 -11.54 10.47
C ILE A 185 0.17 -10.08 10.11
N VAL A 186 0.34 -9.19 11.08
CA VAL A 186 0.21 -7.74 10.89
C VAL A 186 1.55 -7.07 11.09
N ILE A 187 1.90 -6.17 10.17
CA ILE A 187 3.12 -5.35 10.21
C ILE A 187 2.73 -3.88 10.12
N GLY A 188 3.31 -3.04 10.96
CA GLY A 188 3.09 -1.60 10.95
C GLY A 188 3.91 -0.89 12.00
N THR A 189 3.96 0.44 11.90
CA THR A 189 4.52 1.32 12.93
C THR A 189 3.54 1.48 14.09
N GLU A 190 3.99 2.04 15.24
CA GLU A 190 3.12 2.33 16.39
C GLU A 190 1.91 3.20 16.00
N ASP A 191 2.14 4.23 15.19
CA ASP A 191 1.08 5.13 14.72
C ASP A 191 0.06 4.40 13.82
N GLU A 192 0.51 3.50 12.97
CA GLU A 192 -0.36 2.69 12.10
C GLU A 192 -1.17 1.67 12.90
N ILE A 193 -0.55 1.05 13.91
CA ILE A 193 -1.22 0.14 14.83
C ILE A 193 -2.34 0.89 15.59
N ASN A 194 -2.05 2.07 16.14
CA ASN A 194 -3.03 2.92 16.78
C ASN A 194 -4.14 3.35 15.80
N ALA A 195 -3.77 3.72 14.56
CA ALA A 195 -4.73 4.07 13.51
C ALA A 195 -5.72 2.94 13.19
N SER A 196 -5.28 1.68 13.26
CA SER A 196 -6.15 0.51 13.05
C SER A 196 -7.29 0.42 14.07
N MET A 197 -7.10 0.99 15.26
CA MET A 197 -8.07 1.03 16.34
C MET A 197 -8.75 2.41 16.48
N LEU A 198 -8.47 3.36 15.57
CA LEU A 198 -8.97 4.73 15.64
C LEU A 198 -10.50 4.78 15.61
N THR A 199 -11.07 5.51 16.57
CA THR A 199 -12.52 5.80 16.69
C THR A 199 -12.80 7.28 16.85
N ASP A 200 -11.84 8.05 17.35
CA ASP A 200 -11.93 9.50 17.56
C ASP A 200 -10.89 10.22 16.69
N PRO A 201 -11.28 11.05 15.72
CA PRO A 201 -10.35 11.79 14.88
C PRO A 201 -9.44 12.76 15.66
N ALA A 202 -9.82 13.17 16.87
CA ALA A 202 -8.98 13.99 17.73
C ALA A 202 -7.69 13.30 18.21
N GLN A 203 -7.63 11.96 18.10
CA GLN A 203 -6.40 11.19 18.36
C GLN A 203 -5.33 11.37 17.26
N MET A 204 -5.72 11.86 16.09
CA MET A 204 -4.80 12.05 14.96
C MET A 204 -4.22 13.46 14.94
N ARG A 205 -2.92 13.57 14.74
CA ARG A 205 -2.20 14.84 14.53
C ARG A 205 -1.31 14.70 13.31
N LEU A 206 -1.46 15.63 12.37
CA LEU A 206 -0.52 15.77 11.27
C LEU A 206 0.73 16.51 11.78
N THR A 207 1.90 15.94 11.54
CA THR A 207 3.18 16.56 11.87
C THR A 207 3.78 17.19 10.60
N HIS A 208 4.50 18.30 10.75
CA HIS A 208 5.22 19.02 9.68
C HIS A 208 4.37 19.34 8.41
N SER A 209 3.05 19.44 8.55
CA SER A 209 2.14 19.66 7.42
C SER A 209 2.19 18.57 6.35
N GLN A 210 2.64 17.37 6.72
CA GLN A 210 2.78 16.24 5.81
C GLN A 210 1.72 15.18 6.11
N ILE A 211 1.00 14.81 5.07
CA ILE A 211 -0.04 13.78 5.15
C ILE A 211 0.56 12.40 5.42
N SER A 212 1.83 12.20 5.07
CA SER A 212 2.55 10.94 5.29
C SER A 212 3.19 10.81 6.67
N ASP A 213 3.32 11.90 7.43
CA ASP A 213 3.91 11.92 8.77
C ASP A 213 2.82 12.22 9.81
N THR A 214 1.94 11.27 10.01
CA THR A 214 0.80 11.37 10.91
C THR A 214 1.12 10.68 12.22
N ARG A 215 0.88 11.37 13.34
CA ARG A 215 0.92 10.78 14.68
C ARG A 215 -0.49 10.42 15.12
N VAL A 216 -0.65 9.20 15.63
CA VAL A 216 -1.93 8.71 16.17
C VAL A 216 -1.74 8.39 17.64
N ALA A 217 -2.31 9.23 18.50
CA ALA A 217 -2.25 9.04 19.94
C ALA A 217 -3.05 7.81 20.36
N GLY A 218 -2.47 6.98 21.23
CA GLY A 218 -3.09 5.77 21.76
C GLY A 218 -2.11 4.99 22.62
N ASP A 219 -2.63 3.96 23.26
CA ASP A 219 -1.80 2.94 23.90
C ASP A 219 -1.55 1.83 22.88
N VAL A 220 -0.35 1.77 22.36
CA VAL A 220 0.03 0.76 21.35
C VAL A 220 -0.10 -0.67 21.87
N GLN A 221 0.08 -0.91 23.18
CA GLN A 221 -0.04 -2.24 23.78
C GLN A 221 -1.53 -2.66 23.82
N ASP A 222 -2.44 -1.73 24.17
CA ASP A 222 -3.88 -1.98 24.07
C ASP A 222 -4.30 -2.23 22.62
N ALA A 223 -3.82 -1.43 21.69
CA ALA A 223 -4.11 -1.60 20.26
C ALA A 223 -3.62 -2.95 19.73
N ILE A 224 -2.40 -3.39 20.08
CA ILE A 224 -1.86 -4.72 19.74
C ILE A 224 -2.74 -5.82 20.34
N ALA A 225 -3.08 -5.74 21.62
CA ALA A 225 -3.92 -6.74 22.28
C ALA A 225 -5.29 -6.89 21.58
N ARG A 226 -5.88 -5.77 21.16
CA ARG A 226 -7.15 -5.75 20.41
C ARG A 226 -7.01 -6.32 19.01
N ILE A 227 -5.91 -6.05 18.30
CA ILE A 227 -5.64 -6.63 16.99
C ILE A 227 -5.53 -8.15 17.12
N LEU A 228 -4.70 -8.64 18.04
CA LEU A 228 -4.50 -10.08 18.28
C LEU A 228 -5.81 -10.79 18.68
N ALA A 229 -6.71 -10.11 19.39
CA ALA A 229 -8.02 -10.67 19.74
C ALA A 229 -8.99 -10.79 18.55
N MET A 230 -8.65 -10.21 17.37
CA MET A 230 -9.49 -10.23 16.17
C MET A 230 -9.10 -11.30 15.16
N GLY A 231 -7.87 -11.81 15.19
CA GLY A 231 -7.48 -12.84 14.19
C GLY A 231 -6.01 -13.18 14.15
N PRO A 232 -5.11 -12.18 14.03
CA PRO A 232 -3.65 -12.42 13.98
C PRO A 232 -3.07 -13.12 15.19
#